data_9bd5c7bf9c9f07ef8a78126e25a0c7ea
#
_entry.id   9bd5c7bf9c9f07ef8a78126e25a0c7ea
#
_cell.length_a   1.000
_cell.length_b   1.000
_cell.length_c   1.000
_cell.angle_alpha   90.00
_cell.angle_beta   90.00
_cell.angle_gamma   90.00
#
_symmetry.space_group_name_H-M   'P 1'
#
loop_
_entity.id
_entity.type
_entity.pdbx_description
1 polymer ?
#
loop_
_entity_poly.entity_id
_entity_poly.type
_entity_poly.pdbx_seq_one_letter_code
_entity_poly.pdbx_strand_id
1 'polypeptide(L)'
;DFKSYILGILFYRYISENITNYINRGEWDSGNSGFDYADLDDSVAEDAREEMVGVKGFFILPSQLFCNVCKRCDKDDNLNETLEKIFTAIEASAKGTDSEDDFKGLFADLDVNSNKLGATVVKRNEKLVKLLRGIQQMQLGNYQDNTIDAFGDAYEYLMSMYASSAGKSGGEY
;
A
#
# COMPACT_ATOMS: atom_id res chain seq x y z
N ASP A 1 -2.01 11.83 -17.03
CA ASP A 1 -2.44 12.19 -15.69
C ASP A 1 -2.07 11.09 -14.69
N PHE A 2 -1.30 11.46 -13.68
CA PHE A 2 -0.80 10.51 -12.68
C PHE A 2 -1.68 10.42 -11.43
N LYS A 3 -2.82 11.08 -11.41
CA LYS A 3 -3.70 11.11 -10.24
C LYS A 3 -4.10 9.70 -9.77
N SER A 4 -4.48 8.84 -10.69
CA SER A 4 -4.89 7.46 -10.35
C SER A 4 -3.70 6.65 -9.80
N TYR A 5 -2.49 6.88 -10.33
CA TYR A 5 -1.29 6.23 -9.80
C TYR A 5 -0.99 6.69 -8.39
N ILE A 6 -1.06 8.00 -8.16
CA ILE A 6 -0.80 8.57 -6.83
C ILE A 6 -1.80 8.04 -5.81
N LEU A 7 -3.09 8.06 -6.14
CA LEU A 7 -4.13 7.57 -5.25
C LEU A 7 -3.99 6.08 -4.97
N GLY A 8 -3.69 5.28 -6.00
CA GLY A 8 -3.50 3.83 -5.83
C GLY A 8 -2.32 3.51 -4.93
N ILE A 9 -1.19 4.20 -5.12
CA ILE A 9 0.00 3.97 -4.30
C ILE A 9 -0.19 4.53 -2.89
N LEU A 10 -0.88 5.66 -2.73
CA LEU A 10 -1.26 6.17 -1.41
C LEU A 10 -2.10 5.14 -0.66
N PHE A 11 -3.06 4.55 -1.34
CA PHE A 11 -3.89 3.51 -0.73
C PHE A 11 -3.08 2.29 -0.36
N TYR A 12 -2.15 1.87 -1.22
CA TYR A 12 -1.23 0.78 -0.93
C TYR A 12 -0.42 1.07 0.34
N ARG A 13 0.12 2.28 0.47
CA ARG A 13 0.81 2.69 1.69
C ARG A 13 -0.11 2.63 2.90
N TYR A 14 -1.32 3.14 2.76
CA TYR A 14 -2.29 3.17 3.86
C TYR A 14 -2.61 1.76 4.36
N ILE A 15 -2.97 0.83 3.45
CA ILE A 15 -3.32 -0.53 3.88
C ILE A 15 -2.12 -1.28 4.46
N SER A 16 -0.92 -1.01 3.95
CA SER A 16 0.32 -1.59 4.49
C SER A 16 0.53 -1.14 5.94
N GLU A 17 0.41 0.14 6.21
CA GLU A 17 0.59 0.67 7.57
C GLU A 17 -0.55 0.25 8.49
N ASN A 18 -1.78 0.20 7.98
CA ASN A 18 -2.94 -0.20 8.76
C ASN A 18 -2.80 -1.64 9.27
N ILE A 19 -2.47 -2.58 8.40
CA ILE A 19 -2.32 -3.98 8.82
C ILE A 19 -1.11 -4.15 9.74
N THR A 20 0.00 -3.46 9.45
CA THR A 20 1.20 -3.51 10.29
C THR A 20 0.90 -3.01 11.70
N ASN A 21 0.23 -1.88 11.82
CA ASN A 21 -0.09 -1.30 13.12
C ASN A 21 -1.07 -2.16 13.90
N TYR A 22 -2.04 -2.75 13.21
CA TYR A 22 -2.99 -3.66 13.86
C TYR A 22 -2.28 -4.87 14.48
N ILE A 23 -1.42 -5.52 13.72
CA ILE A 23 -0.68 -6.69 14.19
C ILE A 23 0.29 -6.30 15.31
N ASN A 24 1.02 -5.19 15.12
CA ASN A 24 1.98 -4.72 16.12
C ASN A 24 1.31 -4.40 17.45
N ARG A 25 0.17 -3.71 17.44
CA ARG A 25 -0.56 -3.39 18.66
C ARG A 25 -1.01 -4.63 19.41
N GLY A 26 -1.50 -5.63 18.69
CA GLY A 26 -1.88 -6.89 19.30
C GLY A 26 -0.71 -7.58 20.01
N GLU A 27 0.46 -7.58 19.38
CA GLU A 27 1.67 -8.15 19.96
C GLU A 27 2.20 -7.33 21.14
N TRP A 28 2.22 -6.00 21.02
CA TRP A 28 2.67 -5.11 22.09
C TRP A 28 1.77 -5.23 23.32
N ASP A 29 0.46 -5.29 23.11
CA ASP A 29 -0.51 -5.46 24.19
C ASP A 29 -0.36 -6.79 24.91
N SER A 30 0.16 -7.81 24.21
CA SER A 30 0.46 -9.14 24.76
C SER A 30 1.81 -9.18 25.48
N GLY A 31 2.54 -8.07 25.52
CA GLY A 31 3.83 -8.00 26.22
C GLY A 31 5.04 -8.12 25.31
N ASN A 32 4.86 -8.30 24.00
CA ASN A 32 5.96 -8.41 23.04
C ASN A 32 6.30 -7.04 22.44
N SER A 33 6.87 -6.16 23.26
CA SER A 33 7.09 -4.76 22.92
C SER A 33 8.14 -4.51 21.83
N GLY A 34 9.00 -5.48 21.55
CA GLY A 34 10.01 -5.37 20.50
C GLY A 34 9.55 -5.89 19.14
N PHE A 35 8.32 -6.35 19.05
CA PHE A 35 7.78 -6.94 17.81
C PHE A 35 7.54 -5.85 16.75
N ASP A 36 7.94 -6.14 15.50
CA ASP A 36 7.54 -5.36 14.34
C ASP A 36 7.22 -6.32 13.19
N TYR A 37 5.97 -6.29 12.75
CA TYR A 37 5.49 -7.14 11.67
C TYR A 37 6.33 -6.97 10.40
N ALA A 38 6.81 -5.75 10.13
CA ALA A 38 7.61 -5.46 8.94
C ALA A 38 8.94 -6.22 8.92
N ASP A 39 9.45 -6.65 10.06
CA ASP A 39 10.70 -7.39 10.18
C ASP A 39 10.53 -8.92 10.17
N LEU A 40 9.29 -9.38 10.13
CA LEU A 40 8.97 -10.81 10.21
C LEU A 40 9.24 -11.49 8.86
N ASP A 41 9.70 -12.74 8.90
CA ASP A 41 9.81 -13.55 7.70
C ASP A 41 8.42 -13.89 7.15
N ASP A 42 8.29 -13.89 5.83
CA ASP A 42 7.02 -14.19 5.16
C ASP A 42 6.46 -15.55 5.58
N SER A 43 7.33 -16.55 5.73
CA SER A 43 6.92 -17.91 6.12
C SER A 43 6.26 -17.95 7.50
N VAL A 44 6.74 -17.11 8.42
CA VAL A 44 6.15 -16.98 9.75
C VAL A 44 4.85 -16.18 9.70
N ALA A 45 4.86 -15.09 8.95
CA ALA A 45 3.70 -14.21 8.81
C ALA A 45 2.50 -14.91 8.16
N GLU A 46 2.76 -15.90 7.31
CA GLU A 46 1.70 -16.63 6.61
C GLU A 46 0.67 -17.25 7.57
N ASP A 47 1.08 -17.58 8.76
CA ASP A 47 0.19 -18.16 9.78
C ASP A 47 -0.92 -17.18 10.22
N ALA A 48 -0.72 -15.88 10.00
CA ALA A 48 -1.70 -14.85 10.36
C ALA A 48 -2.72 -14.56 9.25
N ARG A 49 -2.57 -15.13 8.07
CA ARG A 49 -3.39 -14.81 6.90
C ARG A 49 -4.89 -14.97 7.16
N GLU A 50 -5.29 -16.14 7.63
CA GLU A 50 -6.71 -16.43 7.82
C GLU A 50 -7.37 -15.45 8.79
N GLU A 51 -6.70 -15.17 9.91
CA GLU A 51 -7.21 -14.24 10.91
C GLU A 51 -7.30 -12.83 10.34
N MET A 52 -6.27 -12.38 9.64
CA MET A 52 -6.24 -11.02 9.09
C MET A 52 -7.28 -10.82 7.99
N VAL A 53 -7.45 -11.78 7.11
CA VAL A 53 -8.50 -11.74 6.10
C VAL A 53 -9.87 -11.65 6.76
N GLY A 54 -10.09 -12.41 7.84
CA GLY A 54 -11.34 -12.39 8.59
C GLY A 54 -11.61 -11.04 9.26
N VAL A 55 -10.58 -10.39 9.81
CA VAL A 55 -10.71 -9.15 10.57
C VAL A 55 -10.62 -7.92 9.65
N LYS A 56 -9.67 -7.89 8.74
CA LYS A 56 -9.38 -6.73 7.90
C LYS A 56 -9.93 -6.82 6.48
N GLY A 57 -10.23 -8.01 6.00
CA GLY A 57 -10.71 -8.23 4.64
C GLY A 57 -9.60 -8.35 3.61
N PHE A 58 -8.34 -8.39 4.02
CA PHE A 58 -7.18 -8.55 3.14
C PHE A 58 -5.95 -8.99 3.93
N PHE A 59 -4.88 -9.36 3.21
CA PHE A 59 -3.61 -9.71 3.83
C PHE A 59 -2.44 -9.24 2.98
N ILE A 60 -1.37 -8.79 3.65
CA ILE A 60 -0.12 -8.38 3.01
C ILE A 60 1.03 -9.04 3.77
N LEU A 61 1.88 -9.77 3.05
CA LEU A 61 3.09 -10.36 3.65
C LEU A 61 4.13 -9.25 3.93
N PRO A 62 5.02 -9.45 4.92
CA PRO A 62 6.03 -8.44 5.23
C PRO A 62 6.85 -7.98 4.04
N SER A 63 7.29 -8.88 3.16
CA SER A 63 8.06 -8.51 1.97
C SER A 63 7.26 -7.63 0.99
N GLN A 64 5.95 -7.66 1.07
CA GLN A 64 5.03 -6.93 0.18
C GLN A 64 4.59 -5.58 0.75
N LEU A 65 4.94 -5.28 1.99
CA LEU A 65 4.58 -4.01 2.61
C LEU A 65 5.24 -2.83 1.90
N PHE A 66 4.53 -1.73 1.81
CA PHE A 66 5.01 -0.52 1.15
C PHE A 66 6.40 -0.10 1.66
N CYS A 67 6.60 -0.09 2.98
CA CYS A 67 7.88 0.33 3.58
C CYS A 67 9.03 -0.57 3.13
N ASN A 68 8.82 -1.87 3.02
CA ASN A 68 9.86 -2.82 2.61
C ASN A 68 10.13 -2.76 1.11
N VAL A 69 9.11 -2.52 0.29
CA VAL A 69 9.30 -2.29 -1.14
C VAL A 69 10.11 -1.01 -1.36
N CYS A 70 9.82 0.06 -0.63
CA CYS A 70 10.58 1.31 -0.73
C CYS A 70 12.05 1.16 -0.39
N LYS A 71 12.39 0.26 0.54
CA LYS A 71 13.80 0.01 0.92
C LYS A 71 14.64 -0.54 -0.22
N ARG A 72 14.02 -1.25 -1.17
CA ARG A 72 14.74 -1.92 -2.25
C ARG A 72 14.34 -1.48 -3.65
N CYS A 73 13.41 -0.53 -3.78
CA CYS A 73 12.81 -0.20 -5.07
C CYS A 73 13.82 0.32 -6.09
N ASP A 74 14.81 1.09 -5.67
CA ASP A 74 15.82 1.65 -6.56
C ASP A 74 16.85 0.61 -7.03
N LYS A 75 16.89 -0.55 -6.42
CA LYS A 75 17.76 -1.66 -6.81
C LYS A 75 17.01 -2.80 -7.51
N ASP A 76 15.71 -2.66 -7.69
CA ASP A 76 14.87 -3.69 -8.31
C ASP A 76 14.65 -3.36 -9.80
N ASP A 77 15.42 -3.99 -10.66
CA ASP A 77 15.32 -3.80 -12.11
C ASP A 77 14.00 -4.30 -12.68
N ASN A 78 13.25 -5.07 -11.91
CA ASN A 78 11.95 -5.61 -12.28
C ASN A 78 10.83 -5.05 -11.38
N LEU A 79 10.97 -3.80 -10.95
CA LEU A 79 10.03 -3.18 -10.00
C LEU A 79 8.59 -3.24 -10.49
N ASN A 80 8.35 -3.02 -11.78
CA ASN A 80 7.01 -3.13 -12.36
C ASN A 80 6.40 -4.52 -12.13
N GLU A 81 7.17 -5.58 -12.34
CA GLU A 81 6.71 -6.95 -12.09
C GLU A 81 6.49 -7.21 -10.61
N THR A 82 7.39 -6.71 -9.77
CA THR A 82 7.27 -6.83 -8.31
C THR A 82 5.97 -6.21 -7.81
N LEU A 83 5.67 -4.98 -8.23
CA LEU A 83 4.45 -4.29 -7.83
C LEU A 83 3.21 -4.99 -8.38
N GLU A 84 3.24 -5.45 -9.62
CA GLU A 84 2.11 -6.18 -10.21
C GLU A 84 1.79 -7.44 -9.41
N LYS A 85 2.80 -8.20 -9.03
CA LYS A 85 2.63 -9.41 -8.22
C LYS A 85 2.05 -9.08 -6.84
N ILE A 86 2.53 -7.99 -6.23
CA ILE A 86 2.05 -7.55 -4.92
C ILE A 86 0.57 -7.18 -4.99
N PHE A 87 0.18 -6.35 -5.97
CA PHE A 87 -1.21 -5.92 -6.11
C PHE A 87 -2.13 -7.09 -6.42
N THR A 88 -1.69 -8.02 -7.26
CA THR A 88 -2.42 -9.25 -7.56
C THR A 88 -2.61 -10.10 -6.30
N ALA A 89 -1.56 -10.23 -5.48
CA ALA A 89 -1.62 -10.99 -4.23
C ALA A 89 -2.58 -10.36 -3.22
N ILE A 90 -2.57 -9.03 -3.12
CA ILE A 90 -3.47 -8.31 -2.21
C ILE A 90 -4.92 -8.49 -2.66
N GLU A 91 -5.21 -8.33 -3.95
CA GLU A 91 -6.55 -8.59 -4.50
C GLU A 91 -7.00 -10.03 -4.22
N ALA A 92 -6.12 -10.99 -4.45
CA ALA A 92 -6.42 -12.40 -4.22
C ALA A 92 -6.77 -12.66 -2.75
N SER A 93 -6.08 -11.99 -1.81
CA SER A 93 -6.34 -12.15 -0.38
C SER A 93 -7.72 -11.62 0.02
N ALA A 94 -8.24 -10.64 -0.71
CA ALA A 94 -9.55 -10.02 -0.44
C ALA A 94 -10.71 -10.77 -1.09
N LYS A 95 -10.44 -11.80 -1.89
CA LYS A 95 -11.46 -12.55 -2.59
C LYS A 95 -12.42 -13.21 -1.59
N GLY A 96 -13.71 -13.00 -1.80
CA GLY A 96 -14.75 -13.52 -0.92
C GLY A 96 -15.02 -12.66 0.31
N THR A 97 -14.30 -11.55 0.49
CA THR A 97 -14.56 -10.57 1.55
C THR A 97 -15.36 -9.39 1.03
N ASP A 98 -15.85 -8.55 1.93
CA ASP A 98 -16.58 -7.33 1.57
C ASP A 98 -15.71 -6.33 0.81
N SER A 99 -14.39 -6.48 0.89
CA SER A 99 -13.43 -5.57 0.25
C SER A 99 -13.08 -5.98 -1.18
N GLU A 100 -13.53 -7.13 -1.66
CA GLU A 100 -13.10 -7.69 -2.94
C GLU A 100 -13.25 -6.72 -4.11
N ASP A 101 -14.46 -6.17 -4.27
CA ASP A 101 -14.76 -5.29 -5.40
C ASP A 101 -13.98 -3.96 -5.31
N ASP A 102 -13.78 -3.46 -4.10
CA ASP A 102 -13.05 -2.22 -3.87
C ASP A 102 -11.59 -2.36 -4.27
N PHE A 103 -10.96 -3.48 -3.93
CA PHE A 103 -9.57 -3.73 -4.31
C PHE A 103 -9.42 -3.90 -5.82
N LYS A 104 -10.37 -4.58 -6.46
CA LYS A 104 -10.36 -4.72 -7.92
C LYS A 104 -10.45 -3.36 -8.60
N GLY A 105 -11.37 -2.51 -8.15
CA GLY A 105 -11.53 -1.18 -8.71
C GLY A 105 -10.29 -0.32 -8.54
N LEU A 106 -9.65 -0.41 -7.39
CA LEU A 106 -8.48 0.39 -7.06
C LEU A 106 -7.28 0.02 -7.92
N PHE A 107 -6.92 -1.26 -7.97
CA PHE A 107 -5.71 -1.71 -8.65
C PHE A 107 -5.90 -1.84 -10.16
N ALA A 108 -7.14 -1.86 -10.66
CA ALA A 108 -7.41 -1.89 -12.09
C ALA A 108 -6.82 -0.67 -12.82
N ASP A 109 -6.83 0.49 -12.15
CA ASP A 109 -6.33 1.74 -12.71
C ASP A 109 -4.83 1.94 -12.47
N LEU A 110 -4.18 1.00 -11.77
CA LEU A 110 -2.77 1.09 -11.41
C LEU A 110 -1.93 0.20 -12.32
N ASP A 111 -1.93 0.50 -13.62
CA ASP A 111 -1.18 -0.28 -14.61
C ASP A 111 0.29 0.12 -14.60
N VAL A 112 1.10 -0.68 -13.93
CA VAL A 112 2.54 -0.47 -13.77
C VAL A 112 3.33 -0.74 -15.07
N ASN A 113 2.68 -1.30 -16.08
CA ASN A 113 3.28 -1.59 -17.37
C ASN A 113 2.83 -0.63 -18.47
N SER A 114 2.09 0.42 -18.11
CA SER A 114 1.57 1.40 -19.06
C SER A 114 2.66 2.29 -19.64
N ASN A 115 2.54 2.62 -20.92
CA ASN A 115 3.39 3.58 -21.60
C ASN A 115 3.27 5.00 -21.00
N LYS A 116 2.22 5.27 -20.23
CA LYS A 116 2.07 6.54 -19.50
C LYS A 116 3.20 6.77 -18.50
N LEU A 117 3.78 5.70 -17.98
CA LEU A 117 4.90 5.77 -17.05
C LEU A 117 6.24 5.95 -17.78
N GLY A 118 6.35 5.46 -19.00
CA GLY A 118 7.56 5.53 -19.79
C GLY A 118 7.50 4.60 -20.98
N ALA A 119 8.30 4.88 -22.00
CA ALA A 119 8.33 4.09 -23.24
C ALA A 119 9.05 2.76 -23.08
N THR A 120 9.91 2.63 -22.08
CA THR A 120 10.68 1.39 -21.83
C THR A 120 10.47 0.94 -20.38
N VAL A 121 10.79 -0.33 -20.10
CA VAL A 121 10.72 -0.88 -18.75
C VAL A 121 11.60 -0.08 -17.80
N VAL A 122 12.81 0.28 -18.23
CA VAL A 122 13.74 1.07 -17.40
C VAL A 122 13.11 2.41 -17.00
N LYS A 123 12.51 3.11 -17.98
CA LYS A 123 11.89 4.42 -17.72
C LYS A 123 10.64 4.30 -16.85
N ARG A 124 9.84 3.25 -17.05
CA ARG A 124 8.67 2.98 -16.21
C ARG A 124 9.09 2.74 -14.77
N ASN A 125 10.14 1.94 -14.57
CA ASN A 125 10.64 1.66 -13.22
C ASN A 125 11.23 2.90 -12.55
N GLU A 126 11.94 3.76 -13.30
CA GLU A 126 12.41 5.05 -12.79
C GLU A 126 11.24 5.92 -12.30
N LYS A 127 10.15 5.94 -13.06
CA LYS A 127 8.96 6.71 -12.69
C LYS A 127 8.28 6.11 -11.46
N LEU A 128 8.20 4.79 -11.39
CA LEU A 128 7.64 4.10 -10.24
C LEU A 128 8.44 4.38 -8.96
N VAL A 129 9.77 4.39 -9.06
CA VAL A 129 10.63 4.76 -7.91
C VAL A 129 10.30 6.19 -7.44
N LYS A 130 10.18 7.13 -8.37
CA LYS A 130 9.85 8.53 -8.03
C LYS A 130 8.49 8.62 -7.35
N LEU A 131 7.50 7.89 -7.86
CA LEU A 131 6.16 7.86 -7.25
C LEU A 131 6.20 7.28 -5.85
N LEU A 132 6.86 6.14 -5.67
CA LEU A 132 7.00 5.51 -4.35
C LEU A 132 7.72 6.43 -3.36
N ARG A 133 8.84 7.03 -3.78
CA ARG A 133 9.60 7.94 -2.92
C ARG A 133 8.81 9.18 -2.57
N GLY A 134 8.10 9.77 -3.54
CA GLY A 134 7.27 10.93 -3.29
C GLY A 134 6.16 10.65 -2.30
N ILE A 135 5.50 9.51 -2.44
CA ILE A 135 4.42 9.11 -1.53
C ILE A 135 4.97 8.75 -0.15
N GLN A 136 6.14 8.12 -0.09
CA GLN A 136 6.80 7.80 1.18
C GLN A 136 7.05 9.06 2.02
N GLN A 137 7.39 10.16 1.37
CA GLN A 137 7.71 11.43 2.02
C GLN A 137 6.48 12.26 2.40
N MET A 138 5.31 11.91 1.88
CA MET A 138 4.09 12.67 2.17
C MET A 138 3.67 12.48 3.62
N GLN A 139 3.25 13.59 4.23
CA GLN A 139 2.69 13.57 5.58
C GLN A 139 1.17 13.50 5.46
N LEU A 140 0.61 12.35 5.82
CA LEU A 140 -0.80 12.06 5.68
C LEU A 140 -1.58 12.24 6.97
N GLY A 141 -1.02 12.99 7.91
CA GLY A 141 -1.62 13.15 9.22
C GLY A 141 -1.44 11.90 10.07
N ASN A 142 -2.15 11.83 11.20
CA ASN A 142 -2.01 10.75 12.17
C ASN A 142 -3.02 9.63 11.92
N TYR A 143 -3.04 9.07 10.71
CA TYR A 143 -3.97 7.98 10.42
C TYR A 143 -3.52 6.64 11.02
N GLN A 144 -2.34 6.58 11.60
CA GLN A 144 -1.84 5.38 12.29
C GLN A 144 -2.74 4.99 13.47
N ASP A 145 -3.30 5.98 14.13
CA ASP A 145 -4.26 5.78 15.23
C ASP A 145 -5.70 5.77 14.73
N ASN A 146 -5.89 5.81 13.43
CA ASN A 146 -7.19 5.91 12.82
C ASN A 146 -7.93 4.58 12.87
N THR A 147 -9.16 4.62 13.34
CA THR A 147 -10.04 3.46 13.42
C THR A 147 -10.90 3.29 12.17
N ILE A 148 -10.51 3.93 11.06
CA ILE A 148 -11.23 3.78 9.80
C ILE A 148 -10.98 2.37 9.29
N ASP A 149 -11.97 1.51 9.47
CA ASP A 149 -11.88 0.12 9.02
C ASP A 149 -12.60 -0.09 7.68
N ALA A 150 -13.49 0.82 7.31
CA ALA A 150 -14.23 0.74 6.06
C ALA A 150 -13.36 1.26 4.91
N PHE A 151 -13.27 0.46 3.85
CA PHE A 151 -12.47 0.80 2.69
C PHE A 151 -12.88 2.14 2.08
N GLY A 152 -14.20 2.38 1.93
CA GLY A 152 -14.70 3.62 1.34
C GLY A 152 -14.30 4.86 2.13
N ASP A 153 -14.37 4.78 3.46
CA ASP A 153 -13.99 5.89 4.33
C ASP A 153 -12.50 6.17 4.24
N ALA A 154 -11.66 5.12 4.18
CA ALA A 154 -10.23 5.26 4.02
C ALA A 154 -9.88 5.91 2.68
N TYR A 155 -10.55 5.51 1.63
CA TYR A 155 -10.32 6.07 0.30
C TYR A 155 -10.69 7.56 0.27
N GLU A 156 -11.84 7.94 0.82
CA GLU A 156 -12.26 9.34 0.91
C GLU A 156 -11.28 10.17 1.74
N TYR A 157 -10.80 9.61 2.84
CA TYR A 157 -9.80 10.27 3.68
C TYR A 157 -8.52 10.55 2.88
N LEU A 158 -8.02 9.56 2.14
CA LEU A 158 -6.79 9.72 1.35
C LEU A 158 -6.98 10.70 0.21
N MET A 159 -8.15 10.71 -0.44
CA MET A 159 -8.45 11.71 -1.46
C MET A 159 -8.42 13.12 -0.88
N SER A 160 -8.99 13.30 0.29
CA SER A 160 -8.99 14.58 1.00
C SER A 160 -7.56 15.02 1.33
N MET A 161 -6.73 14.11 1.84
CA MET A 161 -5.34 14.41 2.16
C MET A 161 -4.52 14.73 0.91
N TYR A 162 -4.77 14.00 -0.18
CA TYR A 162 -4.11 14.28 -1.46
C TYR A 162 -4.48 15.67 -1.97
N ALA A 163 -5.74 16.04 -1.96
CA ALA A 163 -6.20 17.35 -2.39
C ALA A 163 -5.59 18.47 -1.54
N SER A 164 -5.50 18.26 -0.21
CA SER A 164 -4.88 19.21 0.70
C SER A 164 -3.38 19.39 0.41
N SER A 165 -2.67 18.28 0.19
CA SER A 165 -1.24 18.31 -0.14
C SER A 165 -0.99 18.97 -1.48
N ALA A 166 -1.83 18.69 -2.47
CA ALA A 166 -1.76 19.30 -3.80
C ALA A 166 -1.94 20.82 -3.71
N GLY A 167 -2.90 21.28 -2.92
CA GLY A 167 -3.12 22.71 -2.70
C GLY A 167 -1.93 23.39 -2.04
N LYS A 168 -1.29 22.72 -1.07
CA LYS A 168 -0.12 23.25 -0.37
C LYS A 168 1.10 23.36 -1.25
N SER A 169 1.26 22.50 -2.23
CA SER A 169 2.37 22.57 -3.16
C SER A 169 2.14 23.57 -4.28
N GLY A 170 1.06 24.34 -4.21
CA GLY A 170 0.71 25.33 -5.23
C GLY A 170 0.32 24.69 -6.54
N GLY A 171 0.04 23.42 -6.54
CA GLY A 171 -0.28 22.68 -7.72
C GLY A 171 -1.63 23.06 -8.30
N GLU A 172 -1.66 23.18 -9.59
CA GLU A 172 -2.89 23.34 -10.34
C GLU A 172 -3.39 21.97 -10.73
N TYR A 173 -4.63 21.71 -10.44
CA TYR A 173 -5.22 20.40 -10.67
C TYR A 173 -6.58 20.50 -11.34
#